data_b13a7308c096a00bf811da56becc0944
#
_entry.id   b13a7308c096a00bf811da56becc0944
#
_cell.length_a   1.000
_cell.length_b   1.000
_cell.length_c   1.000
_cell.angle_alpha   90.00
_cell.angle_beta   90.00
_cell.angle_gamma   90.00
#
_symmetry.space_group_name_H-M   'P 1'
#
loop_
_entity.id
_entity.type
_entity.pdbx_description
1 polymer ?
#
loop_
_entity_poly.entity_id
_entity_poly.type
_entity_poly.pdbx_seq_one_letter_code
_entity_poly.pdbx_strand_id
1 'polypeptide(L)'
;KEVEPMATRMTNRNKRLEKLGNALSDLSGIEAAFKSDDSGGTWSLDYLKQPSEATRTVLDSIESGLWGYGTSGAGDGKGKTGYYVTKSNCEKAIQLIKTQIDKLNNEASADMTRLQSLVDRRDEAYSTATSLMQKIADTTSSLIKNL
;
A
#
# COMPACT_ATOMS: atom_id res chain seq x y z
N LYS A 1 -13.06 20.62 1.27
CA LYS A 1 -12.80 19.93 2.53
C LYS A 1 -12.59 18.42 2.40
N GLU A 2 -13.26 17.76 1.44
CA GLU A 2 -13.06 16.31 1.20
C GLU A 2 -11.78 15.99 0.43
N VAL A 3 -11.24 16.94 -0.35
CA VAL A 3 -10.03 16.72 -1.16
C VAL A 3 -8.77 16.62 -0.29
N GLU A 4 -8.63 17.45 0.73
CA GLU A 4 -7.46 17.43 1.62
C GLU A 4 -7.34 16.14 2.45
N PRO A 5 -8.40 15.67 3.14
CA PRO A 5 -8.35 14.39 3.83
C PRO A 5 -8.12 13.21 2.90
N MET A 6 -8.66 13.28 1.68
CA MET A 6 -8.44 12.26 0.66
C MET A 6 -6.98 12.24 0.20
N ALA A 7 -6.36 13.42 -0.04
CA ALA A 7 -4.95 13.53 -0.41
C ALA A 7 -4.03 12.96 0.67
N THR A 8 -4.31 13.25 1.94
CA THR A 8 -3.56 12.68 3.07
C THR A 8 -3.69 11.17 3.12
N ARG A 9 -4.91 10.65 2.93
CA ARG A 9 -5.20 9.23 2.91
C ARG A 9 -4.45 8.52 1.78
N MET A 10 -4.42 9.12 0.59
CA MET A 10 -3.69 8.59 -0.57
C MET A 10 -2.19 8.56 -0.32
N THR A 11 -1.63 9.62 0.27
CA THR A 11 -0.21 9.69 0.62
C THR A 11 0.16 8.61 1.64
N ASN A 12 -0.63 8.44 2.69
CA ASN A 12 -0.41 7.41 3.71
C ASN A 12 -0.53 6.00 3.13
N ARG A 13 -1.49 5.80 2.23
CA ARG A 13 -1.67 4.52 1.52
C ARG A 13 -0.47 4.20 0.66
N ASN A 14 0.06 5.17 -0.08
CA ASN A 14 1.25 4.96 -0.92
C ASN A 14 2.47 4.59 -0.10
N LYS A 15 2.66 5.21 1.06
CA LYS A 15 3.72 4.84 2.00
C LYS A 15 3.54 3.42 2.51
N ARG A 16 2.31 3.03 2.84
CA ARG A 16 1.99 1.68 3.29
C ARG A 16 2.24 0.65 2.19
N LEU A 17 1.82 0.96 0.95
CA LEU A 17 2.05 0.08 -0.21
C LEU A 17 3.55 -0.12 -0.47
N GLU A 18 4.35 0.92 -0.32
CA GLU A 18 5.81 0.81 -0.47
C GLU A 18 6.40 -0.14 0.58
N LYS A 19 6.02 0.01 1.84
CA LYS A 19 6.47 -0.87 2.93
C LYS A 19 6.04 -2.32 2.71
N LEU A 20 4.80 -2.53 2.28
CA LEU A 20 4.28 -3.86 1.96
C LEU A 20 5.01 -4.47 0.77
N GLY A 21 5.28 -3.70 -0.27
CA GLY A 21 6.02 -4.16 -1.44
C GLY A 21 7.45 -4.57 -1.10
N ASN A 22 8.13 -3.78 -0.26
CA ASN A 22 9.48 -4.08 0.19
C ASN A 22 9.51 -5.35 1.05
N ALA A 23 8.53 -5.51 1.94
CA ALA A 23 8.39 -6.72 2.76
C ALA A 23 8.10 -7.95 1.89
N LEU A 24 7.25 -7.81 0.89
CA LEU A 24 6.94 -8.89 -0.06
C LEU A 24 8.20 -9.34 -0.82
N SER A 25 8.99 -8.39 -1.29
CA SER A 25 10.25 -8.69 -1.98
C SER A 25 11.23 -9.44 -1.08
N ASP A 26 11.39 -8.99 0.16
CA ASP A 26 12.26 -9.62 1.16
C ASP A 26 11.81 -11.07 1.45
N LEU A 27 10.52 -11.26 1.73
CA LEU A 27 9.96 -12.58 2.01
C LEU A 27 10.00 -13.51 0.80
N SER A 28 9.83 -12.97 -0.41
CA SER A 28 9.94 -13.77 -1.63
C SER A 28 11.36 -14.31 -1.83
N GLY A 29 12.38 -13.53 -1.48
CA GLY A 29 13.76 -13.98 -1.48
C GLY A 29 14.00 -15.10 -0.45
N ILE A 30 13.41 -14.99 0.71
CA ILE A 30 13.49 -16.02 1.77
C ILE A 30 12.74 -17.29 1.31
N GLU A 31 11.56 -17.15 0.71
CA GLU A 31 10.80 -18.28 0.17
C GLU A 31 11.62 -19.05 -0.87
N ALA A 32 12.31 -18.34 -1.76
CA ALA A 32 13.16 -18.95 -2.77
C ALA A 32 14.30 -19.77 -2.14
N ALA A 33 14.83 -19.32 -0.99
CA ALA A 33 15.85 -20.06 -0.26
C ALA A 33 15.30 -21.39 0.31
N PHE A 34 14.05 -21.39 0.78
CA PHE A 34 13.39 -22.64 1.21
C PHE A 34 13.18 -23.62 0.07
N LYS A 35 12.86 -23.12 -1.12
CA LYS A 35 12.64 -23.96 -2.30
C LYS A 35 13.93 -24.61 -2.81
N SER A 36 15.07 -23.96 -2.63
CA SER A 36 16.36 -24.48 -3.05
C SER A 36 16.97 -25.46 -2.04
N ASP A 37 16.41 -25.52 -0.84
CA ASP A 37 16.90 -26.37 0.24
C ASP A 37 15.92 -27.55 0.44
N ASP A 38 16.27 -28.72 -0.12
CA ASP A 38 15.50 -29.95 0.01
C ASP A 38 15.63 -30.59 1.40
N SER A 39 16.39 -29.99 2.32
CA SER A 39 16.64 -30.57 3.64
C SER A 39 15.42 -30.58 4.56
N GLY A 40 14.28 -30.12 4.09
CA GLY A 40 13.03 -30.11 4.86
C GLY A 40 13.04 -29.09 5.99
N GLY A 41 13.92 -28.12 5.91
CA GLY A 41 14.03 -27.07 6.91
C GLY A 41 12.74 -26.29 7.09
N THR A 42 12.23 -26.29 8.32
CA THR A 42 11.02 -25.55 8.66
C THR A 42 11.30 -24.06 8.86
N TRP A 43 12.57 -23.66 8.89
CA TRP A 43 12.99 -22.28 9.15
C TRP A 43 14.37 -22.02 8.55
N SER A 44 14.61 -20.79 8.13
CA SER A 44 15.91 -20.34 7.62
C SER A 44 16.53 -19.37 8.62
N LEU A 45 17.69 -19.76 9.14
CA LEU A 45 18.55 -18.89 9.95
C LEU A 45 19.84 -18.53 9.20
N ASP A 46 19.83 -18.67 7.89
CA ASP A 46 20.91 -18.11 7.08
C ASP A 46 20.86 -16.57 7.28
N TYR A 47 21.95 -16.01 7.81
CA TYR A 47 22.01 -14.59 8.11
C TYR A 47 21.77 -13.70 6.88
N LEU A 48 22.00 -14.23 5.67
CA LEU A 48 21.72 -13.54 4.42
C LEU A 48 20.23 -13.57 4.04
N LYS A 49 19.45 -14.42 4.72
CA LYS A 49 18.03 -14.66 4.44
C LYS A 49 17.14 -14.34 5.63
N GLN A 50 17.64 -13.56 6.55
CA GLN A 50 16.82 -13.11 7.69
C GLN A 50 15.86 -12.01 7.25
N PRO A 51 14.64 -11.97 7.81
CA PRO A 51 13.73 -10.85 7.55
C PRO A 51 14.32 -9.56 8.13
N SER A 52 14.32 -8.50 7.35
CA SER A 52 14.81 -7.19 7.80
C SER A 52 13.93 -6.61 8.91
N GLU A 53 14.44 -5.61 9.63
CA GLU A 53 13.65 -4.91 10.64
C GLU A 53 12.37 -4.30 10.03
N ALA A 54 12.48 -3.70 8.85
CA ALA A 54 11.33 -3.13 8.16
C ALA A 54 10.28 -4.20 7.85
N THR A 55 10.69 -5.38 7.38
CA THR A 55 9.80 -6.52 7.14
C THR A 55 9.14 -6.99 8.42
N ARG A 56 9.92 -7.16 9.50
CA ARG A 56 9.38 -7.59 10.80
C ARG A 56 8.34 -6.61 11.33
N THR A 57 8.59 -5.31 11.18
CA THR A 57 7.63 -4.28 11.58
C THR A 57 6.33 -4.37 10.77
N VAL A 58 6.42 -4.60 9.47
CA VAL A 58 5.24 -4.81 8.61
C VAL A 58 4.46 -6.04 9.06
N LEU A 59 5.15 -7.15 9.34
CA LEU A 59 4.50 -8.39 9.78
C LEU A 59 3.78 -8.20 11.11
N ASP A 60 4.40 -7.53 12.07
CA ASP A 60 3.78 -7.24 13.38
C ASP A 60 2.53 -6.36 13.24
N SER A 61 2.48 -5.51 12.23
CA SER A 61 1.30 -4.67 11.96
C SER A 61 0.12 -5.44 11.37
N ILE A 62 0.36 -6.64 10.84
CA ILE A 62 -0.68 -7.50 10.26
C ILE A 62 -1.10 -8.59 11.25
N GLU A 63 -0.14 -9.37 11.73
CA GLU A 63 -0.37 -10.47 12.66
C GLU A 63 0.89 -10.69 13.48
N SER A 64 0.74 -10.91 14.78
CA SER A 64 1.87 -11.24 15.65
C SER A 64 2.30 -12.69 15.48
N GLY A 65 3.58 -12.96 15.72
CA GLY A 65 4.11 -14.33 15.73
C GLY A 65 4.50 -14.91 14.38
N LEU A 66 4.57 -14.08 13.33
CA LEU A 66 4.99 -14.53 12.00
C LEU A 66 6.50 -14.71 11.87
N TRP A 67 7.28 -14.15 12.76
CA TRP A 67 8.74 -14.27 12.80
C TRP A 67 9.20 -14.58 14.22
N GLY A 68 10.43 -15.03 14.35
CA GLY A 68 11.02 -15.35 15.64
C GLY A 68 12.49 -14.98 15.71
N TYR A 69 13.06 -15.15 16.90
CA TYR A 69 14.49 -14.97 17.16
C TYR A 69 15.02 -16.20 17.87
N GLY A 70 16.10 -16.76 17.38
CA GLY A 70 16.65 -17.97 17.96
C GLY A 70 17.96 -18.41 17.32
N THR A 71 18.41 -19.61 17.74
CA THR A 71 19.66 -20.21 17.26
C THR A 71 19.35 -21.43 16.41
N SER A 72 19.97 -21.50 15.23
CA SER A 72 19.82 -22.65 14.35
C SER A 72 20.54 -23.88 14.90
N GLY A 73 19.84 -25.02 14.88
CA GLY A 73 20.40 -26.33 15.27
C GLY A 73 20.89 -27.18 14.10
N ALA A 74 20.73 -26.71 12.83
CA ALA A 74 21.03 -27.50 11.64
C ALA A 74 21.43 -26.64 10.45
N GLY A 75 21.98 -27.27 9.40
CA GLY A 75 22.35 -26.63 8.15
C GLY A 75 23.58 -25.73 8.25
N ASP A 76 23.78 -24.91 7.23
CA ASP A 76 24.91 -23.98 7.14
C ASP A 76 24.85 -22.88 8.21
N GLY A 77 23.67 -22.62 8.74
CA GLY A 77 23.47 -21.65 9.82
C GLY A 77 23.60 -22.23 11.21
N LYS A 78 23.99 -23.49 11.37
CA LYS A 78 24.11 -24.17 12.69
C LYS A 78 24.96 -23.35 13.66
N GLY A 79 24.38 -23.08 14.84
CA GLY A 79 25.04 -22.29 15.88
C GLY A 79 24.89 -20.77 15.71
N LYS A 80 24.34 -20.27 14.61
CA LYS A 80 24.10 -18.87 14.42
C LYS A 80 22.76 -18.47 15.03
N THR A 81 22.74 -17.31 15.66
CA THR A 81 21.55 -16.75 16.30
C THR A 81 21.08 -15.54 15.47
N GLY A 82 19.79 -15.43 15.26
CA GLY A 82 19.20 -14.32 14.51
C GLY A 82 17.72 -14.43 14.35
N TYR A 83 17.17 -13.53 13.56
CA TYR A 83 15.75 -13.51 13.22
C TYR A 83 15.45 -14.54 12.14
N TYR A 84 14.28 -15.15 12.22
CA TYR A 84 13.89 -16.18 11.26
C TYR A 84 12.39 -16.16 10.99
N VAL A 85 12.01 -16.75 9.87
CA VAL A 85 10.64 -17.13 9.57
C VAL A 85 10.63 -18.62 9.24
N THR A 86 9.56 -19.32 9.63
CA THR A 86 9.36 -20.70 9.17
C THR A 86 8.86 -20.67 7.74
N LYS A 87 9.03 -21.77 7.00
CA LYS A 87 8.49 -21.89 5.64
C LYS A 87 6.99 -21.61 5.62
N SER A 88 6.26 -22.20 6.55
CA SER A 88 4.81 -22.02 6.68
C SER A 88 4.44 -20.56 6.97
N ASN A 89 5.13 -19.91 7.89
CA ASN A 89 4.87 -18.51 8.23
C ASN A 89 5.30 -17.57 7.11
N CYS A 90 6.37 -17.90 6.38
CA CYS A 90 6.79 -17.12 5.20
C CYS A 90 5.70 -17.14 4.12
N GLU A 91 5.18 -18.30 3.80
CA GLU A 91 4.08 -18.46 2.82
C GLU A 91 2.83 -17.72 3.28
N LYS A 92 2.47 -17.86 4.55
CA LYS A 92 1.33 -17.18 5.15
C LYS A 92 1.51 -15.65 5.10
N ALA A 93 2.68 -15.17 5.48
CA ALA A 93 2.99 -13.73 5.46
C ALA A 93 2.90 -13.15 4.05
N ILE A 94 3.42 -13.86 3.04
CA ILE A 94 3.33 -13.44 1.64
C ILE A 94 1.86 -13.30 1.22
N GLN A 95 1.01 -14.27 1.55
CA GLN A 95 -0.42 -14.20 1.22
C GLN A 95 -1.12 -13.05 1.94
N LEU A 96 -0.82 -12.84 3.23
CA LEU A 96 -1.40 -11.75 4.00
C LEU A 96 -0.98 -10.38 3.43
N ILE A 97 0.27 -10.24 3.03
CA ILE A 97 0.76 -9.00 2.41
C ILE A 97 0.07 -8.76 1.06
N LYS A 98 -0.04 -9.78 0.22
CA LYS A 98 -0.73 -9.67 -1.08
C LYS A 98 -2.19 -9.25 -0.89
N THR A 99 -2.88 -9.81 0.09
CA THR A 99 -4.25 -9.45 0.43
C THR A 99 -4.34 -7.98 0.87
N GLN A 100 -3.40 -7.51 1.67
CA GLN A 100 -3.34 -6.11 2.10
C GLN A 100 -3.09 -5.17 0.92
N ILE A 101 -2.18 -5.54 0.02
CA ILE A 101 -1.90 -4.76 -1.19
C ILE A 101 -3.16 -4.65 -2.06
N ASP A 102 -3.86 -5.76 -2.29
CA ASP A 102 -5.08 -5.78 -3.09
C ASP A 102 -6.16 -4.90 -2.47
N LYS A 103 -6.33 -4.98 -1.15
CA LYS A 103 -7.29 -4.15 -0.41
C LYS A 103 -6.96 -2.66 -0.58
N LEU A 104 -5.70 -2.28 -0.40
CA LEU A 104 -5.27 -0.89 -0.55
C LEU A 104 -5.41 -0.39 -1.99
N ASN A 105 -5.14 -1.23 -2.98
CA ASN A 105 -5.33 -0.88 -4.39
C ASN A 105 -6.82 -0.70 -4.72
N ASN A 106 -7.70 -1.51 -4.16
CA ASN A 106 -9.15 -1.34 -4.32
C ASN A 106 -9.63 -0.04 -3.67
N GLU A 107 -9.13 0.29 -2.49
CA GLU A 107 -9.41 1.56 -1.82
C GLU A 107 -8.90 2.75 -2.66
N ALA A 108 -7.72 2.61 -3.25
CA ALA A 108 -7.15 3.63 -4.13
C ALA A 108 -8.04 3.88 -5.35
N SER A 109 -8.53 2.82 -5.99
CA SER A 109 -9.44 2.92 -7.13
C SER A 109 -10.74 3.62 -6.77
N ALA A 110 -11.31 3.29 -5.60
CA ALA A 110 -12.54 3.92 -5.10
C ALA A 110 -12.31 5.42 -4.81
N ASP A 111 -11.18 5.77 -4.20
CA ASP A 111 -10.83 7.16 -3.92
C ASP A 111 -10.58 7.96 -5.20
N MET A 112 -9.92 7.36 -6.20
CA MET A 112 -9.71 8.01 -7.49
C MET A 112 -11.02 8.29 -8.20
N THR A 113 -11.98 7.36 -8.17
CA THR A 113 -13.31 7.56 -8.72
C THR A 113 -14.05 8.69 -8.00
N ARG A 114 -13.97 8.74 -6.68
CA ARG A 114 -14.55 9.80 -5.87
C ARG A 114 -13.92 11.15 -6.16
N LEU A 115 -12.59 11.20 -6.28
CA LEU A 115 -11.86 12.41 -6.60
C LEU A 115 -12.28 12.94 -7.98
N GLN A 116 -12.37 12.06 -8.98
CA GLN A 116 -12.83 12.43 -10.32
C GLN A 116 -14.24 13.03 -10.29
N SER A 117 -15.15 12.43 -9.52
CA SER A 117 -16.50 12.94 -9.34
C SER A 117 -16.51 14.36 -8.73
N LEU A 118 -15.65 14.60 -7.72
CA LEU A 118 -15.53 15.92 -7.09
C LEU A 118 -14.98 16.97 -8.07
N VAL A 119 -13.99 16.61 -8.87
CA VAL A 119 -13.42 17.49 -9.89
C VAL A 119 -14.48 17.82 -10.95
N ASP A 120 -15.23 16.85 -11.44
CA ASP A 120 -16.28 17.03 -12.42
C ASP A 120 -17.37 17.98 -11.90
N ARG A 121 -17.78 17.84 -10.65
CA ARG A 121 -18.76 18.74 -10.02
C ARG A 121 -18.25 20.17 -9.93
N ARG A 122 -16.97 20.31 -9.58
CA ARG A 122 -16.32 21.63 -9.50
C ARG A 122 -16.29 22.31 -10.87
N ASP A 123 -15.93 21.59 -11.92
CA ASP A 123 -15.89 22.11 -13.29
C ASP A 123 -17.28 22.47 -13.80
N GLU A 124 -18.29 21.64 -13.50
CA GLU A 124 -19.68 21.91 -13.85
C GLU A 124 -20.20 23.19 -13.17
N ALA A 125 -19.91 23.33 -11.87
CA ALA A 125 -20.29 24.52 -11.12
C ALA A 125 -19.62 25.78 -11.68
N TYR A 126 -18.36 25.69 -12.05
CA TYR A 126 -17.62 26.81 -12.66
C TYR A 126 -18.21 27.18 -14.00
N SER A 127 -18.53 26.24 -14.88
CA SER A 127 -19.15 26.46 -16.17
C SER A 127 -20.54 27.11 -16.04
N THR A 128 -21.33 26.62 -15.08
CA THR A 128 -22.66 27.19 -14.80
C THR A 128 -22.57 28.64 -14.34
N ALA A 129 -21.65 28.93 -13.41
CA ALA A 129 -21.42 30.30 -12.94
C ALA A 129 -20.98 31.23 -14.07
N THR A 130 -20.09 30.77 -14.93
CA THR A 130 -19.61 31.54 -16.09
C THR A 130 -20.73 31.84 -17.05
N SER A 131 -21.58 30.86 -17.36
CA SER A 131 -22.76 31.05 -18.25
C SER A 131 -23.76 32.05 -17.67
N LEU A 132 -23.98 31.99 -16.35
CA LEU A 132 -24.88 32.92 -15.67
C LEU A 132 -24.34 34.34 -15.71
N MET A 133 -23.06 34.55 -15.48
CA MET A 133 -22.43 35.86 -15.57
C MET A 133 -22.53 36.43 -17.00
N GLN A 134 -22.39 35.62 -18.03
CA GLN A 134 -22.54 36.03 -19.42
C GLN A 134 -23.95 36.48 -19.70
N LYS A 135 -24.98 35.79 -19.23
CA LYS A 135 -26.39 36.18 -19.36
C LYS A 135 -26.68 37.50 -18.70
N ILE A 136 -26.13 37.73 -17.51
CA ILE A 136 -26.29 39.00 -16.80
C ILE A 136 -25.68 40.15 -17.61
N ALA A 137 -24.47 39.94 -18.15
CA ALA A 137 -23.82 40.96 -19.00
C ALA A 137 -24.65 41.30 -20.26
N ASP A 138 -25.17 40.29 -20.94
CA ASP A 138 -25.99 40.45 -22.15
C ASP A 138 -27.29 41.20 -21.83
N THR A 139 -27.93 40.86 -20.72
CA THR A 139 -29.16 41.54 -20.27
C THR A 139 -28.90 43.02 -19.97
N THR A 140 -27.79 43.30 -19.27
CA THR A 140 -27.40 44.68 -18.97
C THR A 140 -27.14 45.49 -20.24
N SER A 141 -26.43 44.91 -21.22
CA SER A 141 -26.18 45.59 -22.51
C SER A 141 -27.47 45.89 -23.25
N SER A 142 -28.42 44.95 -23.27
CA SER A 142 -29.73 45.17 -23.91
C SER A 142 -30.53 46.31 -23.24
N LEU A 143 -30.51 46.36 -21.91
CA LEU A 143 -31.16 47.44 -21.17
C LEU A 143 -30.56 48.80 -21.50
N ILE A 144 -29.26 48.90 -21.58
CA ILE A 144 -28.55 50.15 -21.92
C ILE A 144 -28.91 50.60 -23.34
N LYS A 145 -28.96 49.67 -24.30
CA LYS A 145 -29.32 50.01 -25.70
C LYS A 145 -30.74 50.51 -25.86
N ASN A 146 -31.64 50.07 -25.01
CA ASN A 146 -33.06 50.45 -25.10
C ASN A 146 -33.43 51.71 -24.30
N LEU A 147 -32.46 52.29 -23.61
CA LEU A 147 -32.62 53.56 -22.94
C LEU A 147 -32.49 54.70 -23.95
#